data_a01c0dc0665fc47e1d4ac8b983016086
#
_entry.id   a01c0dc0665fc47e1d4ac8b983016086
#
_cell.length_a   1.000
_cell.length_b   1.000
_cell.length_c   1.000
_cell.angle_alpha   90.00
_cell.angle_beta   90.00
_cell.angle_gamma   90.00
#
_symmetry.space_group_name_H-M   'P 1'
#
loop_
_entity.id
_entity.type
_entity.pdbx_description
1 polymer ?
#
loop_
_entity_poly.entity_id
_entity_poly.type
_entity_poly.pdbx_seq_one_letter_code
_entity_poly.pdbx_strand_id
1 'polypeptide(L)'
;SGPYATLIGLFTRHMRDGSELQVVHPGAQVRNFTHVRDIIEGVYLVGEHGQGDGYAIGSEESYSVLDIARMFGGPIKMLPPRPGNRMHASLNSEKTQALGWAPQYSVSQYIKQLRANDWRQQADAETPLDLTPQ
;
A
#
# COMPACT_ATOMS: atom_id res chain seq x y z
N SER A 1 2.88 -12.67 -2.28
CA SER A 1 2.42 -11.36 -1.86
C SER A 1 2.83 -10.29 -2.88
N GLY A 2 2.09 -9.23 -2.98
CA GLY A 2 2.35 -8.14 -3.90
C GLY A 2 3.24 -7.05 -3.32
N PRO A 3 3.46 -5.96 -4.08
CA PRO A 3 4.36 -4.87 -3.69
C PRO A 3 3.80 -3.92 -2.63
N TYR A 4 2.56 -4.10 -2.23
CA TYR A 4 1.91 -3.29 -1.20
C TYR A 4 1.67 -4.10 0.07
N ALA A 5 1.17 -3.42 1.11
CA ALA A 5 0.93 -4.02 2.40
C ALA A 5 -0.05 -5.20 2.34
N THR A 6 -0.08 -5.98 3.41
CA THR A 6 -0.82 -7.24 3.54
C THR A 6 -2.29 -7.14 3.15
N LEU A 7 -2.94 -6.00 3.42
CA LEU A 7 -4.36 -5.82 3.09
C LEU A 7 -4.63 -5.98 1.60
N ILE A 8 -3.77 -5.39 0.76
CA ILE A 8 -3.94 -5.45 -0.71
C ILE A 8 -3.77 -6.89 -1.19
N GLY A 9 -2.77 -7.60 -0.68
CA GLY A 9 -2.55 -9.01 -1.01
C GLY A 9 -3.70 -9.90 -0.56
N LEU A 10 -4.24 -9.66 0.63
CA LEU A 10 -5.35 -10.43 1.17
C LEU A 10 -6.62 -10.22 0.32
N PHE A 11 -6.95 -8.98 -0.01
CA PHE A 11 -8.11 -8.69 -0.86
C PHE A 11 -7.95 -9.26 -2.26
N THR A 12 -6.74 -9.20 -2.83
CA THR A 12 -6.46 -9.81 -4.13
C THR A 12 -6.75 -11.31 -4.09
N ARG A 13 -6.31 -12.00 -3.05
CA ARG A 13 -6.56 -13.43 -2.89
C ARG A 13 -8.06 -13.72 -2.78
N HIS A 14 -8.80 -12.92 -2.00
CA HIS A 14 -10.24 -13.09 -1.87
C HIS A 14 -10.96 -12.93 -3.20
N MET A 15 -10.53 -11.98 -4.02
CA MET A 15 -11.11 -11.79 -5.36
C MET A 15 -10.84 -12.99 -6.27
N ARG A 16 -9.64 -13.57 -6.20
CA ARG A 16 -9.30 -14.79 -6.95
C ARG A 16 -10.17 -15.97 -6.53
N ASP A 17 -10.41 -16.09 -5.23
CA ASP A 17 -11.14 -17.22 -4.66
C ASP A 17 -12.66 -17.04 -4.75
N GLY A 18 -13.12 -15.86 -5.16
CA GLY A 18 -14.54 -15.55 -5.15
C GLY A 18 -15.13 -15.36 -3.77
N SER A 19 -14.27 -15.07 -2.77
CA SER A 19 -14.68 -14.86 -1.39
C SER A 19 -15.06 -13.41 -1.14
N GLU A 20 -15.80 -13.17 -0.04
CA GLU A 20 -16.14 -11.83 0.38
C GLU A 20 -14.92 -11.10 0.96
N LEU A 21 -14.86 -9.80 0.70
CA LEU A 21 -13.85 -8.95 1.33
C LEU A 21 -14.30 -8.64 2.76
N GLN A 22 -13.47 -9.01 3.74
CA GLN A 22 -13.83 -8.83 5.15
C GLN A 22 -13.28 -7.51 5.66
N VAL A 23 -14.16 -6.67 6.20
CA VAL A 23 -13.80 -5.36 6.73
C VAL A 23 -14.28 -5.24 8.17
N VAL A 24 -13.37 -4.94 9.10
CA VAL A 24 -13.73 -4.74 10.50
C VAL A 24 -14.47 -3.41 10.63
N HIS A 25 -15.69 -3.47 11.21
CA HIS A 25 -16.54 -2.31 11.36
C HIS A 25 -15.86 -1.20 12.20
N PRO A 26 -15.95 0.06 11.81
CA PRO A 26 -16.71 0.62 10.67
C PRO A 26 -15.93 0.65 9.35
N GLY A 27 -14.71 0.16 9.32
CA GLY A 27 -13.86 0.21 8.13
C GLY A 27 -13.31 1.60 7.83
N ALA A 28 -13.37 2.50 8.79
CA ALA A 28 -12.94 3.90 8.64
C ALA A 28 -11.46 4.11 8.99
N GLN A 29 -10.76 3.06 9.46
CA GLN A 29 -9.35 3.18 9.76
C GLN A 29 -8.56 3.47 8.47
N VAL A 30 -7.79 4.55 8.53
CA VAL A 30 -7.03 5.06 7.37
C VAL A 30 -5.64 4.45 7.37
N ARG A 31 -5.17 4.07 6.18
CA ARG A 31 -3.82 3.54 5.97
C ARG A 31 -3.16 4.27 4.81
N ASN A 32 -1.87 4.45 4.91
CA ASN A 32 -1.04 4.92 3.80
C ASN A 32 -0.56 3.70 3.02
N PHE A 33 -0.60 3.81 1.70
CA PHE A 33 -0.20 2.71 0.82
C PHE A 33 0.99 3.15 -0.02
N THR A 34 2.14 2.53 0.23
CA THR A 34 3.39 2.88 -0.45
C THR A 34 3.95 1.63 -1.11
N HIS A 35 4.25 1.73 -2.40
CA HIS A 35 4.85 0.64 -3.15
C HIS A 35 6.23 0.32 -2.58
N VAL A 36 6.58 -0.97 -2.51
CA VAL A 36 7.85 -1.41 -1.94
C VAL A 36 9.05 -0.79 -2.64
N ARG A 37 8.98 -0.57 -3.96
CA ARG A 37 10.08 0.07 -4.70
C ARG A 37 10.27 1.52 -4.29
N ASP A 38 9.18 2.23 -4.01
CA ASP A 38 9.25 3.61 -3.51
C ASP A 38 9.87 3.66 -2.11
N ILE A 39 9.57 2.67 -1.27
CA ILE A 39 10.19 2.55 0.06
C ILE A 39 11.70 2.36 -0.07
N ILE A 40 12.12 1.45 -0.95
CA ILE A 40 13.54 1.15 -1.17
C ILE A 40 14.28 2.40 -1.66
N GLU A 41 13.72 3.12 -2.62
CA GLU A 41 14.29 4.36 -3.12
C GLU A 41 14.43 5.41 -2.01
N GLY A 42 13.41 5.53 -1.15
CA GLY A 42 13.45 6.44 -0.02
C GLY A 42 14.55 6.07 0.98
N VAL A 43 14.66 4.78 1.30
CA VAL A 43 15.71 4.28 2.21
C VAL A 43 17.09 4.58 1.63
N TYR A 44 17.27 4.36 0.34
CA TYR A 44 18.54 4.66 -0.33
C TYR A 44 18.89 6.14 -0.23
N LEU A 45 17.94 7.04 -0.54
CA LEU A 45 18.18 8.47 -0.49
C LEU A 45 18.50 8.96 0.93
N VAL A 46 17.80 8.44 1.93
CA VAL A 46 18.08 8.79 3.32
C VAL A 46 19.46 8.28 3.72
N GLY A 47 19.84 7.07 3.31
CA GLY A 47 21.17 6.53 3.61
C GLY A 47 22.30 7.33 2.98
N GLU A 48 22.09 7.83 1.74
CA GLU A 48 23.13 8.57 1.02
C GLU A 48 23.20 10.06 1.43
N HIS A 49 22.05 10.69 1.69
CA HIS A 49 21.96 12.13 1.82
C HIS A 49 21.31 12.62 3.09
N GLY A 50 20.73 11.72 3.89
CA GLY A 50 20.04 12.10 5.11
C GLY A 50 21.00 12.48 6.21
N GLN A 51 20.57 13.39 7.08
CA GLN A 51 21.32 13.81 8.27
C GLN A 51 20.38 13.85 9.46
N GLY A 52 20.77 13.15 10.53
CA GLY A 52 19.94 13.05 11.72
C GLY A 52 18.83 12.03 11.55
N ASP A 53 17.66 12.32 12.14
CA ASP A 53 16.51 11.43 12.14
C ASP A 53 15.25 12.13 11.65
N GLY A 54 14.10 11.49 11.78
CA GLY A 54 12.81 12.08 11.41
C GLY A 54 12.44 11.94 9.94
N TYR A 55 13.12 11.06 9.19
CA TYR A 55 12.79 10.79 7.80
C TYR A 55 11.69 9.72 7.73
N ALA A 56 10.46 10.15 7.44
CA ALA A 56 9.36 9.22 7.16
C ALA A 56 9.35 8.90 5.67
N ILE A 57 9.19 7.63 5.33
CA ILE A 57 9.14 7.17 3.94
C ILE A 57 7.76 6.58 3.69
N GLY A 58 6.93 7.30 2.95
CA GLY A 58 5.61 6.85 2.62
C GLY A 58 4.90 7.84 1.72
N SER A 59 4.06 7.31 0.84
CA SER A 59 3.20 8.11 -0.01
C SER A 59 2.15 8.81 0.83
N GLU A 60 1.76 10.02 0.44
CA GLU A 60 0.62 10.71 1.04
C GLU A 60 -0.71 10.08 0.58
N GLU A 61 -0.68 9.19 -0.40
CA GLU A 61 -1.86 8.47 -0.83
C GLU A 61 -2.36 7.58 0.31
N SER A 62 -3.52 7.94 0.86
CA SER A 62 -4.11 7.24 1.99
C SER A 62 -5.60 7.02 1.74
N TYR A 63 -6.10 5.89 2.23
CA TYR A 63 -7.50 5.49 2.09
C TYR A 63 -7.96 4.75 3.33
N SER A 64 -9.26 4.79 3.60
CA SER A 64 -9.82 3.89 4.60
C SER A 64 -9.83 2.45 4.06
N VAL A 65 -9.88 1.49 4.98
CA VAL A 65 -9.98 0.07 4.59
C VAL A 65 -11.23 -0.16 3.74
N LEU A 66 -12.33 0.49 4.09
CA LEU A 66 -13.59 0.37 3.34
C LEU A 66 -13.47 0.94 1.93
N ASP A 67 -12.76 2.08 1.77
CA ASP A 67 -12.52 2.65 0.45
C ASP A 67 -11.73 1.69 -0.45
N ILE A 68 -10.70 1.06 0.11
CA ILE A 68 -9.91 0.06 -0.62
C ILE A 68 -10.80 -1.11 -1.04
N ALA A 69 -11.62 -1.63 -0.12
CA ALA A 69 -12.54 -2.72 -0.45
C ALA A 69 -13.49 -2.35 -1.60
N ARG A 70 -13.98 -1.12 -1.61
CA ARG A 70 -14.84 -0.62 -2.70
C ARG A 70 -14.09 -0.53 -4.03
N MET A 71 -12.81 -0.18 -4.01
CA MET A 71 -11.98 -0.16 -5.23
C MET A 71 -11.85 -1.56 -5.83
N PHE A 72 -11.76 -2.59 -4.99
CA PHE A 72 -11.74 -3.98 -5.44
C PHE A 72 -13.08 -4.37 -6.08
N GLY A 73 -14.18 -3.84 -5.59
CA GLY A 73 -15.50 -4.02 -6.22
C GLY A 73 -16.18 -5.34 -5.93
N GLY A 74 -15.63 -6.18 -5.07
CA GLY A 74 -16.26 -7.44 -4.67
C GLY A 74 -17.26 -7.26 -3.53
N PRO A 75 -17.99 -8.33 -3.18
CA PRO A 75 -18.90 -8.28 -2.03
C PRO A 75 -18.12 -8.06 -0.74
N ILE A 76 -18.67 -7.21 0.13
CA ILE A 76 -18.02 -6.82 1.39
C ILE A 76 -18.81 -7.40 2.56
N LYS A 77 -18.10 -8.08 3.46
CA LYS A 77 -18.69 -8.53 4.73
C LYS A 77 -18.11 -7.70 5.86
N MET A 78 -18.98 -7.01 6.59
CA MET A 78 -18.56 -6.22 7.75
C MET A 78 -18.43 -7.14 8.96
N LEU A 79 -17.27 -7.11 9.60
CA LEU A 79 -17.02 -7.85 10.83
C LEU A 79 -17.25 -6.95 12.04
N PRO A 80 -17.55 -7.52 13.24
CA PRO A 80 -17.73 -6.73 14.45
C PRO A 80 -16.48 -5.88 14.76
N PRO A 81 -16.67 -4.71 15.40
CA PRO A 81 -15.53 -3.87 15.78
C PRO A 81 -14.61 -4.60 16.75
N ARG A 82 -13.32 -4.31 16.65
CA ARG A 82 -12.29 -4.87 17.54
C ARG A 82 -11.68 -3.76 18.39
N PRO A 83 -11.48 -4.00 19.70
CA PRO A 83 -10.80 -3.01 20.54
C PRO A 83 -9.38 -2.75 20.05
N GLY A 84 -8.90 -1.51 20.19
CA GLY A 84 -7.53 -1.15 19.91
C GLY A 84 -7.20 -0.91 18.43
N ASN A 85 -8.16 -0.98 17.52
CA ASN A 85 -7.92 -0.64 16.13
C ASN A 85 -7.62 0.85 15.98
N ARG A 86 -6.48 1.14 15.33
CA ARG A 86 -6.12 2.52 15.03
C ARG A 86 -7.01 3.05 13.91
N MET A 87 -7.72 4.14 14.19
CA MET A 87 -8.66 4.74 13.23
C MET A 87 -7.98 5.66 12.24
N HIS A 88 -6.82 6.20 12.57
CA HIS A 88 -6.13 7.18 11.75
C HIS A 88 -4.64 6.95 11.80
N ALA A 89 -4.00 6.99 10.62
CA ALA A 89 -2.55 6.98 10.49
C ALA A 89 -2.16 8.26 9.79
N SER A 90 -1.26 9.04 10.39
CA SER A 90 -0.69 10.20 9.73
C SER A 90 0.78 9.96 9.44
N LEU A 91 1.24 10.50 8.32
CA LEU A 91 2.61 10.35 7.88
C LEU A 91 3.05 11.63 7.19
N ASN A 92 4.16 12.18 7.63
CA ASN A 92 4.75 13.36 7.02
C ASN A 92 6.10 12.99 6.42
N SER A 93 6.18 12.96 5.10
CA SER A 93 7.39 12.62 4.36
C SER A 93 8.12 13.84 3.76
N GLU A 94 7.79 15.04 4.20
CA GLU A 94 8.38 16.27 3.64
C GLU A 94 9.90 16.26 3.73
N LYS A 95 10.47 15.81 4.83
CA LYS A 95 11.91 15.75 5.03
C LYS A 95 12.57 14.79 4.03
N THR A 96 11.94 13.67 3.73
CA THR A 96 12.41 12.71 2.73
C THR A 96 12.25 13.28 1.32
N GLN A 97 11.15 13.97 1.05
CA GLN A 97 10.90 14.61 -0.25
C GLN A 97 11.96 15.67 -0.53
N ALA A 98 12.44 16.38 0.49
CA ALA A 98 13.50 17.37 0.34
C ALA A 98 14.81 16.77 -0.18
N LEU A 99 15.01 15.46 -0.03
CA LEU A 99 16.16 14.74 -0.59
C LEU A 99 15.96 14.34 -2.05
N GLY A 100 14.82 14.69 -2.66
CA GLY A 100 14.48 14.34 -4.04
C GLY A 100 13.60 13.12 -4.16
N TRP A 101 13.10 12.58 -3.05
CA TRP A 101 12.22 11.40 -3.08
C TRP A 101 10.81 11.80 -3.53
N ALA A 102 10.26 11.00 -4.44
CA ALA A 102 8.88 11.14 -4.87
C ALA A 102 8.31 9.76 -5.18
N PRO A 103 7.15 9.40 -4.62
CA PRO A 103 6.52 8.12 -4.96
C PRO A 103 6.19 8.05 -6.45
N GLN A 104 6.54 6.93 -7.09
CA GLN A 104 6.31 6.70 -8.51
C GLN A 104 5.12 5.79 -8.78
N TYR A 105 4.59 5.14 -7.75
CA TYR A 105 3.55 4.13 -7.88
C TYR A 105 2.32 4.55 -7.08
N SER A 106 1.13 4.24 -7.62
CA SER A 106 -0.15 4.51 -6.97
C SER A 106 -0.88 3.21 -6.70
N VAL A 107 -1.37 3.03 -5.46
CA VAL A 107 -2.13 1.84 -5.10
C VAL A 107 -3.46 1.78 -5.86
N SER A 108 -4.11 2.91 -6.12
CA SER A 108 -5.35 2.93 -6.88
C SER A 108 -5.14 2.43 -8.30
N GLN A 109 -4.05 2.82 -8.95
CA GLN A 109 -3.71 2.32 -10.28
C GLN A 109 -3.34 0.84 -10.24
N TYR A 110 -2.63 0.40 -9.22
CA TYR A 110 -2.28 -1.01 -9.04
C TYR A 110 -3.55 -1.87 -8.95
N ILE A 111 -4.54 -1.44 -8.17
CA ILE A 111 -5.81 -2.17 -8.03
C ILE A 111 -6.55 -2.21 -9.38
N LYS A 112 -6.56 -1.11 -10.14
CA LYS A 112 -7.16 -1.09 -11.47
C LYS A 112 -6.51 -2.08 -12.42
N GLN A 113 -5.18 -2.18 -12.37
CA GLN A 113 -4.42 -3.13 -13.20
C GLN A 113 -4.73 -4.57 -12.80
N LEU A 114 -4.80 -4.86 -11.50
CA LEU A 114 -5.16 -6.19 -11.03
C LEU A 114 -6.57 -6.58 -11.50
N ARG A 115 -7.51 -5.64 -11.40
CA ARG A 115 -8.89 -5.88 -11.83
C ARG A 115 -8.98 -6.14 -13.33
N ALA A 116 -8.24 -5.39 -14.13
CA ALA A 116 -8.19 -5.57 -15.58
C ALA A 116 -7.53 -6.90 -15.96
N ASN A 117 -6.64 -7.43 -15.12
CA ASN A 117 -5.91 -8.67 -15.36
C ASN A 117 -6.50 -9.84 -14.55
N ASP A 118 -7.77 -9.77 -14.19
CA ASP A 118 -8.51 -10.80 -13.45
C ASP A 118 -7.82 -11.20 -12.16
N TRP A 119 -7.31 -10.21 -11.42
CA TRP A 119 -6.65 -10.34 -10.11
C TRP A 119 -5.37 -11.16 -10.14
N ARG A 120 -4.74 -11.26 -11.32
CA ARG A 120 -3.44 -11.90 -11.48
C ARG A 120 -2.36 -10.84 -11.53
N GLN A 121 -1.26 -11.11 -10.86
CA GLN A 121 -0.08 -10.26 -10.99
C GLN A 121 0.51 -10.44 -12.38
N GLN A 122 0.96 -9.32 -12.97
CA GLN A 122 1.68 -9.37 -14.23
C GLN A 122 3.08 -9.94 -14.00
N ALA A 123 3.66 -10.59 -15.02
CA ALA A 123 4.99 -11.15 -14.92
C ALA A 123 6.03 -10.11 -14.48
N ASP A 124 5.87 -8.88 -14.93
CA ASP A 124 6.77 -7.77 -14.58
C ASP A 124 6.71 -7.43 -13.08
N ALA A 125 5.57 -7.67 -12.44
CA ALA A 125 5.42 -7.44 -11.01
C ALA A 125 6.16 -8.47 -10.16
N GLU A 126 6.53 -9.60 -10.75
CA GLU A 126 7.29 -10.66 -10.09
C GLU A 126 8.80 -10.51 -10.28
N THR A 127 9.22 -9.52 -11.06
CA THR A 127 10.65 -9.25 -11.24
C THR A 127 11.29 -8.92 -9.90
N PRO A 128 12.34 -9.65 -9.49
CA PRO A 128 13.00 -9.35 -8.22
C PRO A 128 13.52 -7.91 -8.20
N LEU A 129 13.45 -7.30 -7.02
CA LEU A 129 14.02 -5.98 -6.83
C LEU A 129 15.54 -6.07 -6.96
N ASP A 130 16.09 -5.19 -7.78
CA ASP A 130 17.54 -5.07 -7.87
C ASP A 130 18.04 -4.25 -6.69
N LEU A 131 18.62 -4.92 -5.71
CA LEU A 131 19.18 -4.30 -4.53
C LEU A 131 20.66 -4.02 -4.67
N THR A 132 21.24 -4.23 -5.86
CA THR A 132 22.66 -3.98 -6.12
C THR A 132 22.91 -2.47 -6.14
N PRO A 133 23.88 -1.96 -5.36
CA PRO A 133 24.24 -0.55 -5.44
C PRO A 133 24.76 -0.20 -6.83
N GLN A 134 24.28 0.88 -7.37
CA GLN A 134 24.78 1.42 -8.64
C GLN A 134 25.78 2.53 -8.41
#